data_19e88437c05aa301fc0d02e4f24e9ffd
#
_entry.id   19e88437c05aa301fc0d02e4f24e9ffd
#
_cell.length_a   1.000
_cell.length_b   1.000
_cell.length_c   1.000
_cell.angle_alpha   90.00
_cell.angle_beta   90.00
_cell.angle_gamma   90.00
#
_symmetry.space_group_name_H-M   'P 1'
#
loop_
_entity.id
_entity.type
_entity.pdbx_description
1 polymer ?
#
loop_
_entity_poly.entity_id
_entity_poly.type
_entity_poly.pdbx_seq_one_letter_code
_entity_poly.pdbx_strand_id
1 'polypeptide(L)'
;MATNLKQHLRCDMVIKWFAALCTLSLLCSVTPYTYFLYTPLLMASMAVGCVLLLWLFLVDRRIYTRPYVVFFFVFCASYGVTILLNRQSGFVTNCGQLVYTAFYFFIFFCAYSALQDETKTATLKLLSWMVFVFSAAVALASLGMMFAGYSAEIDHLGTEITIGFIHRNSSMQLVGVTTGPSNISELCMLGIIAVWYLFHKPNGMPKWPCTLTGIILFFTIAAANAYSALMSMTAFAVLLMLCLNLGKAMRQNGKTIRLVGKAVVQIGLACVIVIGGYFGVQQLETVAINGVQQIIYEDGNQTPGQPDGQPPKVTITRDVATSANGVRSSIWREGIKLFAAHPLGVTNSNISVKVFYGVPDYEYRNLHNGYLTLLVASGVIGFLAVMSFGILFLIRVLRYLCKCTDREKCKQLSVLIAVCAGILAGELVNGCFVLWRNLAYIALWLLLGQICGIIAQPKTQKIDAPKKAQ
;
A
#
# COMPACT_ATOMS: atom_id res chain seq x y z
N MET A 1 21.32 -0.57 35.01
CA MET A 1 21.52 -0.96 33.61
C MET A 1 20.64 -2.14 33.19
N ALA A 2 20.61 -3.24 33.91
CA ALA A 2 19.80 -4.44 33.58
C ALA A 2 18.28 -4.21 33.58
N THR A 3 17.74 -3.37 34.46
CA THR A 3 16.31 -2.99 34.51
C THR A 3 15.88 -2.23 33.27
N ASN A 4 16.69 -1.28 32.77
CA ASN A 4 16.40 -0.53 31.54
C ASN A 4 16.42 -1.47 30.31
N LEU A 5 17.34 -2.44 30.24
CA LEU A 5 17.41 -3.38 29.12
C LEU A 5 16.17 -4.28 29.06
N LYS A 6 15.72 -4.82 30.19
CA LYS A 6 14.48 -5.64 30.27
C LYS A 6 13.23 -4.82 29.91
N GLN A 7 13.19 -3.54 30.26
CA GLN A 7 12.09 -2.64 29.96
C GLN A 7 12.02 -2.32 28.47
N HIS A 8 13.15 -2.09 27.80
CA HIS A 8 13.22 -1.89 26.36
C HIS A 8 12.81 -3.15 25.58
N LEU A 9 13.26 -4.33 25.97
CA LEU A 9 12.87 -5.59 25.35
C LEU A 9 11.35 -5.85 25.43
N ARG A 10 10.71 -5.49 26.55
CA ARG A 10 9.24 -5.58 26.69
C ARG A 10 8.52 -4.61 25.74
N CYS A 11 8.98 -3.38 25.63
CA CYS A 11 8.39 -2.39 24.72
C CYS A 11 8.50 -2.83 23.24
N ASP A 12 9.64 -3.39 22.85
CA ASP A 12 9.89 -3.86 21.48
C ASP A 12 8.91 -4.99 21.10
N MET A 13 8.61 -5.90 22.04
CA MET A 13 7.60 -6.95 21.84
C MET A 13 6.18 -6.39 21.71
N VAL A 14 5.84 -5.36 22.50
CA VAL A 14 4.52 -4.71 22.43
C VAL A 14 4.32 -4.05 21.05
N ILE A 15 5.32 -3.35 20.51
CA ILE A 15 5.26 -2.74 19.16
C ILE A 15 5.03 -3.81 18.09
N LYS A 16 5.71 -4.97 18.19
CA LYS A 16 5.52 -6.09 17.27
C LYS A 16 4.07 -6.58 17.27
N TRP A 17 3.52 -6.86 18.44
CA TRP A 17 2.15 -7.38 18.55
C TRP A 17 1.10 -6.33 18.22
N PHE A 18 1.37 -5.06 18.52
CA PHE A 18 0.52 -3.94 18.09
C PHE A 18 0.43 -3.84 16.56
N ALA A 19 1.58 -3.95 15.86
CA ALA A 19 1.58 -3.98 14.41
C ALA A 19 0.79 -5.17 13.84
N ALA A 20 0.90 -6.35 14.48
CA ALA A 20 0.11 -7.53 14.10
C ALA A 20 -1.40 -7.31 14.34
N LEU A 21 -1.80 -6.71 15.46
CA LEU A 21 -3.19 -6.40 15.77
C LEU A 21 -3.78 -5.42 14.76
N CYS A 22 -3.08 -4.33 14.43
CA CYS A 22 -3.51 -3.37 13.41
C CYS A 22 -3.62 -4.03 12.03
N THR A 23 -2.65 -4.88 11.66
CA THR A 23 -2.67 -5.62 10.40
C THR A 23 -3.87 -6.57 10.35
N LEU A 24 -4.13 -7.34 11.40
CA LEU A 24 -5.28 -8.25 11.48
C LEU A 24 -6.60 -7.50 11.36
N SER A 25 -6.74 -6.38 12.08
CA SER A 25 -7.92 -5.53 11.99
C SER A 25 -8.20 -5.10 10.54
N LEU A 26 -7.16 -4.60 9.83
CA LEU A 26 -7.33 -4.14 8.45
C LEU A 26 -7.52 -5.29 7.46
N LEU A 27 -6.93 -6.46 7.67
CA LEU A 27 -7.23 -7.65 6.86
C LEU A 27 -8.70 -8.03 6.98
N CYS A 28 -9.26 -8.00 8.21
CA CYS A 28 -10.68 -8.28 8.42
C CYS A 28 -11.63 -7.27 7.76
N SER A 29 -11.18 -6.04 7.46
CA SER A 29 -11.99 -5.04 6.77
C SER A 29 -12.07 -5.23 5.25
N VAL A 30 -11.20 -6.05 4.65
CA VAL A 30 -11.13 -6.22 3.19
C VAL A 30 -12.32 -6.99 2.64
N THR A 31 -12.85 -7.94 3.41
CA THR A 31 -13.98 -8.77 2.97
C THR A 31 -15.23 -8.54 3.84
N PRO A 32 -16.44 -8.53 3.27
CA PRO A 32 -17.65 -8.41 4.05
C PRO A 32 -17.84 -9.57 5.03
N TYR A 33 -17.30 -10.75 4.72
CA TYR A 33 -17.43 -11.95 5.54
C TYR A 33 -16.64 -11.90 6.85
N THR A 34 -15.56 -11.15 6.92
CA THR A 34 -14.74 -10.97 8.12
C THR A 34 -14.94 -9.61 8.79
N TYR A 35 -15.76 -8.74 8.19
CA TYR A 35 -15.95 -7.37 8.65
C TYR A 35 -16.52 -7.27 10.08
N PHE A 36 -17.28 -8.27 10.53
CA PHE A 36 -17.79 -8.30 11.91
C PHE A 36 -16.66 -8.31 12.96
N LEU A 37 -15.46 -8.80 12.61
CA LEU A 37 -14.26 -8.76 13.44
C LEU A 37 -13.52 -7.42 13.36
N TYR A 38 -13.72 -6.64 12.29
CA TYR A 38 -13.00 -5.39 12.06
C TYR A 38 -13.23 -4.38 13.17
N THR A 39 -14.47 -4.09 13.51
CA THR A 39 -14.81 -3.06 14.50
C THR A 39 -14.23 -3.37 15.88
N PRO A 40 -14.41 -4.55 16.49
CA PRO A 40 -13.81 -4.85 17.79
C PRO A 40 -12.26 -4.85 17.75
N LEU A 41 -11.64 -5.37 16.68
CA LEU A 41 -10.19 -5.35 16.54
C LEU A 41 -9.65 -3.92 16.34
N LEU A 42 -10.38 -3.07 15.61
CA LEU A 42 -10.05 -1.66 15.46
C LEU A 42 -10.11 -0.94 16.80
N MET A 43 -11.17 -1.13 17.58
CA MET A 43 -11.31 -0.52 18.91
C MET A 43 -10.19 -0.97 19.86
N ALA A 44 -9.87 -2.27 19.85
CA ALA A 44 -8.74 -2.79 20.62
C ALA A 44 -7.41 -2.17 20.16
N SER A 45 -7.18 -2.06 18.84
CA SER A 45 -5.96 -1.43 18.30
C SER A 45 -5.88 0.05 18.65
N MET A 46 -7.00 0.78 18.64
CA MET A 46 -7.04 2.18 19.05
C MET A 46 -6.69 2.33 20.53
N ALA A 47 -7.28 1.52 21.41
CA ALA A 47 -6.99 1.57 22.84
C ALA A 47 -5.52 1.23 23.16
N VAL A 48 -5.01 0.11 22.64
CA VAL A 48 -3.61 -0.31 22.81
C VAL A 48 -2.65 0.73 22.22
N GLY A 49 -2.95 1.26 21.04
CA GLY A 49 -2.14 2.27 20.37
C GLY A 49 -2.06 3.59 21.14
N CYS A 50 -3.18 4.06 21.71
CA CYS A 50 -3.18 5.25 22.58
C CYS A 50 -2.32 5.05 23.83
N VAL A 51 -2.45 3.92 24.51
CA VAL A 51 -1.61 3.59 25.68
C VAL A 51 -0.13 3.52 25.29
N LEU A 52 0.18 2.90 24.15
CA LEU A 52 1.54 2.81 23.64
C LEU A 52 2.11 4.17 23.25
N LEU A 53 1.31 5.07 22.63
CA LEU A 53 1.73 6.44 22.35
C LEU A 53 2.04 7.21 23.63
N LEU A 54 1.16 7.15 24.61
CA LEU A 54 1.40 7.79 25.93
C LEU A 54 2.68 7.26 26.55
N TRP A 55 2.90 5.95 26.54
CA TRP A 55 4.13 5.35 27.02
C TRP A 55 5.36 5.87 26.29
N LEU A 56 5.32 5.93 24.94
CA LEU A 56 6.43 6.41 24.12
C LEU A 56 6.74 7.90 24.38
N PHE A 57 5.71 8.72 24.61
CA PHE A 57 5.90 10.15 24.88
C PHE A 57 6.37 10.45 26.30
N LEU A 58 5.85 9.74 27.29
CA LEU A 58 6.08 10.06 28.69
C LEU A 58 7.27 9.30 29.29
N VAL A 59 7.46 8.05 28.92
CA VAL A 59 8.41 7.13 29.56
C VAL A 59 9.62 6.83 28.67
N ASP A 60 9.41 6.28 27.49
CA ASP A 60 10.51 5.83 26.62
C ASP A 60 11.29 7.00 26.00
N ARG A 61 10.61 8.02 25.56
CA ARG A 61 11.17 9.24 24.96
C ARG A 61 12.11 9.03 23.76
N ARG A 62 12.34 7.78 23.30
CA ARG A 62 13.20 7.49 22.13
C ARG A 62 12.74 8.19 20.86
N ILE A 63 11.45 8.49 20.74
CA ILE A 63 10.87 9.15 19.58
C ILE A 63 11.41 10.57 19.37
N TYR A 64 11.72 11.31 20.45
CA TYR A 64 12.21 12.69 20.37
C TYR A 64 13.61 12.80 19.76
N THR A 65 14.39 11.74 19.82
CA THR A 65 15.74 11.69 19.24
C THR A 65 15.74 11.23 17.78
N ARG A 66 14.55 10.88 17.23
CA ARG A 66 14.47 10.38 15.86
C ARG A 66 14.49 11.52 14.84
N PRO A 67 15.18 11.33 13.73
CA PRO A 67 15.14 12.32 12.65
C PRO A 67 13.70 12.45 12.14
N TYR A 68 13.38 13.66 11.70
CA TYR A 68 12.07 14.02 11.11
C TYR A 68 10.88 14.09 12.07
N VAL A 69 11.01 13.76 13.35
CA VAL A 69 9.92 13.77 14.32
C VAL A 69 9.19 15.13 14.37
N VAL A 70 9.92 16.21 14.14
CA VAL A 70 9.37 17.59 14.14
C VAL A 70 8.30 17.76 13.05
N PHE A 71 8.48 17.17 11.87
CA PHE A 71 7.48 17.24 10.79
C PHE A 71 6.18 16.54 11.17
N PHE A 72 6.28 15.45 11.93
CA PHE A 72 5.12 14.70 12.40
C PHE A 72 4.35 15.46 13.46
N PHE A 73 5.03 16.15 14.37
CA PHE A 73 4.38 17.05 15.32
C PHE A 73 3.71 18.23 14.61
N VAL A 74 4.39 18.84 13.64
CA VAL A 74 3.83 19.96 12.85
C VAL A 74 2.58 19.50 12.10
N PHE A 75 2.61 18.31 11.49
CA PHE A 75 1.43 17.75 10.83
C PHE A 75 0.28 17.52 11.83
N CYS A 76 0.54 16.83 12.94
CA CYS A 76 -0.49 16.53 13.93
C CYS A 76 -1.10 17.79 14.54
N ALA A 77 -0.29 18.79 14.83
CA ALA A 77 -0.75 20.08 15.35
C ALA A 77 -1.60 20.81 14.29
N SER A 78 -1.11 20.93 13.05
CA SER A 78 -1.83 21.57 11.95
C SER A 78 -3.17 20.89 11.67
N TYR A 79 -3.18 19.56 11.56
CA TYR A 79 -4.41 18.82 11.31
C TYR A 79 -5.37 18.87 12.51
N GLY A 80 -4.85 18.90 13.73
CA GLY A 80 -5.64 19.15 14.94
C GLY A 80 -6.34 20.52 14.89
N VAL A 81 -5.65 21.59 14.46
CA VAL A 81 -6.27 22.89 14.23
C VAL A 81 -7.34 22.81 13.15
N THR A 82 -7.06 22.12 12.02
CA THR A 82 -8.06 21.92 10.95
C THR A 82 -9.30 21.21 11.49
N ILE A 83 -9.17 20.19 12.35
CA ILE A 83 -10.30 19.50 12.98
C ILE A 83 -11.12 20.47 13.86
N LEU A 84 -10.46 21.31 14.65
CA LEU A 84 -11.15 22.27 15.50
C LEU A 84 -11.90 23.33 14.70
N LEU A 85 -11.34 23.80 13.60
CA LEU A 85 -11.99 24.76 12.70
C LEU A 85 -13.22 24.16 12.01
N ASN A 86 -13.21 22.83 11.74
CA ASN A 86 -14.26 22.10 11.06
C ASN A 86 -15.07 21.18 12.00
N ARG A 87 -15.16 21.52 13.29
CA ARG A 87 -15.76 20.64 14.33
C ARG A 87 -17.22 20.32 14.15
N GLN A 88 -17.95 21.07 13.33
CA GLN A 88 -19.40 20.90 13.11
C GLN A 88 -19.73 19.60 12.37
N SER A 89 -18.81 19.01 11.64
CA SER A 89 -19.04 17.80 10.87
C SER A 89 -17.87 16.81 11.01
N GLY A 90 -18.21 15.55 11.27
CA GLY A 90 -17.26 14.43 11.30
C GLY A 90 -16.17 14.53 12.38
N PHE A 91 -16.36 15.28 13.45
CA PHE A 91 -15.34 15.55 14.47
C PHE A 91 -14.71 14.27 15.04
N VAL A 92 -15.55 13.31 15.50
CA VAL A 92 -15.06 12.06 16.09
C VAL A 92 -14.27 11.22 15.06
N THR A 93 -14.77 11.16 13.83
CA THR A 93 -14.09 10.43 12.73
C THR A 93 -12.72 11.04 12.43
N ASN A 94 -12.64 12.37 12.33
CA ASN A 94 -11.39 13.07 12.06
C ASN A 94 -10.39 12.98 13.23
N CYS A 95 -10.85 13.02 14.49
CA CYS A 95 -10.02 12.73 15.65
C CYS A 95 -9.47 11.30 15.61
N GLY A 96 -10.31 10.31 15.26
CA GLY A 96 -9.88 8.93 15.08
C GLY A 96 -8.83 8.77 13.96
N GLN A 97 -8.97 9.51 12.87
CA GLN A 97 -7.98 9.54 11.79
C GLN A 97 -6.65 10.16 12.25
N LEU A 98 -6.70 11.27 12.99
CA LEU A 98 -5.49 11.90 13.56
C LEU A 98 -4.75 10.94 14.50
N VAL A 99 -5.46 10.25 15.38
CA VAL A 99 -4.86 9.26 16.29
C VAL A 99 -4.21 8.13 15.49
N TYR A 100 -4.89 7.60 14.46
CA TYR A 100 -4.31 6.54 13.63
C TYR A 100 -3.10 7.03 12.82
N THR A 101 -3.13 8.28 12.36
CA THR A 101 -1.97 8.93 11.73
C THR A 101 -0.80 9.05 12.71
N ALA A 102 -1.07 9.36 13.98
CA ALA A 102 -0.04 9.37 15.01
C ALA A 102 0.59 7.96 15.21
N PHE A 103 -0.18 6.87 15.04
CA PHE A 103 0.38 5.51 15.04
C PHE A 103 1.36 5.31 13.89
N TYR A 104 1.04 5.78 12.67
CA TYR A 104 1.94 5.73 11.54
C TYR A 104 3.27 6.44 11.82
N PHE A 105 3.19 7.66 12.32
CA PHE A 105 4.35 8.52 12.53
C PHE A 105 5.20 8.08 13.72
N PHE A 106 4.59 7.90 14.88
CA PHE A 106 5.33 7.73 16.11
C PHE A 106 5.59 6.25 16.46
N ILE A 107 4.68 5.34 16.14
CA ILE A 107 4.87 3.92 16.43
C ILE A 107 5.54 3.22 15.24
N PHE A 108 4.92 3.26 14.04
CA PHE A 108 5.41 2.47 12.90
C PHE A 108 6.63 3.07 12.21
N PHE A 109 6.85 4.37 12.32
CA PHE A 109 8.09 4.98 11.82
C PHE A 109 9.11 5.21 12.92
N CYS A 110 8.84 6.10 13.89
CA CYS A 110 9.83 6.53 14.88
C CYS A 110 10.25 5.40 15.82
N ALA A 111 9.30 4.80 16.56
CA ALA A 111 9.62 3.75 17.52
C ALA A 111 10.14 2.50 16.82
N TYR A 112 9.50 2.07 15.74
CA TYR A 112 9.94 0.92 14.96
C TYR A 112 11.37 1.09 14.40
N SER A 113 11.75 2.28 13.92
CA SER A 113 13.13 2.54 13.48
C SER A 113 14.18 2.29 14.57
N ALA A 114 13.78 2.41 15.83
CA ALA A 114 14.64 2.25 17.01
C ALA A 114 14.77 0.81 17.51
N LEU A 115 13.91 -0.12 17.02
CA LEU A 115 13.92 -1.52 17.44
C LEU A 115 15.23 -2.21 17.08
N GLN A 116 15.53 -3.28 17.78
CA GLN A 116 16.61 -4.21 17.43
C GLN A 116 16.31 -4.89 16.09
N ASP A 117 17.33 -5.19 15.30
CA ASP A 117 17.16 -5.73 13.94
C ASP A 117 16.48 -7.11 13.95
N GLU A 118 16.67 -7.91 15.01
CA GLU A 118 15.99 -9.18 15.21
C GLU A 118 14.47 -8.97 15.38
N THR A 119 14.06 -8.02 16.22
CA THR A 119 12.65 -7.68 16.43
C THR A 119 12.01 -7.13 15.16
N LYS A 120 12.69 -6.24 14.44
CA LYS A 120 12.22 -5.73 13.14
C LYS A 120 12.00 -6.87 12.13
N THR A 121 12.99 -7.77 12.02
CA THR A 121 12.91 -8.93 11.14
C THR A 121 11.76 -9.87 11.53
N ALA A 122 11.61 -10.15 12.84
CA ALA A 122 10.51 -10.96 13.35
C ALA A 122 9.14 -10.32 13.11
N THR A 123 9.04 -8.99 13.23
CA THR A 123 7.81 -8.24 12.95
C THR A 123 7.46 -8.36 11.47
N LEU A 124 8.37 -8.03 10.56
CA LEU A 124 8.11 -8.12 9.12
C LEU A 124 7.80 -9.56 8.68
N LYS A 125 8.46 -10.56 9.28
CA LYS A 125 8.16 -11.97 8.99
C LYS A 125 6.74 -12.34 9.41
N LEU A 126 6.31 -11.93 10.62
CA LEU A 126 4.94 -12.18 11.10
C LEU A 126 3.90 -11.53 10.20
N LEU A 127 4.07 -10.23 9.90
CA LEU A 127 3.13 -9.50 9.06
C LEU A 127 3.09 -10.07 7.63
N SER A 128 4.25 -10.46 7.07
CA SER A 128 4.30 -11.09 5.75
C SER A 128 3.56 -12.43 5.73
N TRP A 129 3.64 -13.24 6.78
CA TRP A 129 2.85 -14.47 6.88
C TRP A 129 1.34 -14.19 6.96
N MET A 130 0.93 -13.21 7.76
CA MET A 130 -0.49 -12.82 7.86
C MET A 130 -1.04 -12.36 6.51
N VAL A 131 -0.33 -11.46 5.84
CA VAL A 131 -0.74 -10.94 4.52
C VAL A 131 -0.72 -12.04 3.47
N PHE A 132 0.32 -12.90 3.45
CA PHE A 132 0.44 -14.03 2.53
C PHE A 132 -0.76 -14.98 2.62
N VAL A 133 -1.04 -15.48 3.83
CA VAL A 133 -2.13 -16.45 4.02
C VAL A 133 -3.49 -15.85 3.64
N PHE A 134 -3.74 -14.63 4.09
CA PHE A 134 -5.02 -13.97 3.83
C PHE A 134 -5.19 -13.61 2.34
N SER A 135 -4.15 -13.05 1.70
CA SER A 135 -4.22 -12.70 0.27
C SER A 135 -4.35 -13.94 -0.62
N ALA A 136 -3.66 -15.03 -0.28
CA ALA A 136 -3.79 -16.29 -1.01
C ALA A 136 -5.21 -16.88 -0.90
N ALA A 137 -5.79 -16.89 0.30
CA ALA A 137 -7.16 -17.36 0.51
C ALA A 137 -8.19 -16.51 -0.24
N VAL A 138 -8.08 -15.18 -0.16
CA VAL A 138 -8.96 -14.23 -0.87
C VAL A 138 -8.82 -14.38 -2.38
N ALA A 139 -7.60 -14.49 -2.89
CA ALA A 139 -7.35 -14.66 -4.32
C ALA A 139 -7.94 -15.97 -4.86
N LEU A 140 -7.70 -17.08 -4.17
CA LEU A 140 -8.23 -18.39 -4.56
C LEU A 140 -9.76 -18.40 -4.56
N ALA A 141 -10.40 -17.88 -3.51
CA ALA A 141 -11.85 -17.77 -3.43
C ALA A 141 -12.42 -16.89 -4.54
N SER A 142 -11.75 -15.75 -4.82
CA SER A 142 -12.18 -14.81 -5.86
C SER A 142 -12.03 -15.37 -7.27
N LEU A 143 -10.93 -16.07 -7.55
CA LEU A 143 -10.74 -16.78 -8.83
C LEU A 143 -11.73 -17.94 -8.98
N GLY A 144 -12.05 -18.64 -7.89
CA GLY A 144 -13.13 -19.64 -7.89
C GLY A 144 -14.48 -19.04 -8.29
N MET A 145 -14.84 -17.87 -7.75
CA MET A 145 -16.04 -17.13 -8.17
C MET A 145 -15.96 -16.70 -9.65
N MET A 146 -14.79 -16.27 -10.09
CA MET A 146 -14.56 -15.88 -11.49
C MET A 146 -14.86 -17.04 -12.45
N PHE A 147 -14.28 -18.20 -12.21
CA PHE A 147 -14.48 -19.35 -13.07
C PHE A 147 -15.90 -19.94 -12.97
N ALA A 148 -16.55 -19.80 -11.80
CA ALA A 148 -17.93 -20.18 -11.63
C ALA A 148 -18.93 -19.18 -12.26
N GLY A 149 -18.47 -18.05 -12.79
CA GLY A 149 -19.34 -16.97 -13.30
C GLY A 149 -20.22 -16.32 -12.21
N TYR A 150 -19.81 -16.42 -10.94
CA TYR A 150 -20.63 -16.00 -9.80
C TYR A 150 -20.60 -14.49 -9.64
N SER A 151 -21.81 -13.89 -9.57
CA SER A 151 -22.02 -12.50 -9.19
C SER A 151 -23.27 -12.41 -8.32
N ALA A 152 -23.17 -11.72 -7.20
CA ALA A 152 -24.30 -11.50 -6.30
C ALA A 152 -24.22 -10.11 -5.66
N GLU A 153 -25.38 -9.53 -5.38
CA GLU A 153 -25.50 -8.34 -4.57
C GLU A 153 -25.78 -8.73 -3.12
N ILE A 154 -25.04 -8.15 -2.20
CA ILE A 154 -25.21 -8.37 -0.77
C ILE A 154 -25.32 -7.03 -0.05
N ASP A 155 -26.12 -6.95 1.00
CA ASP A 155 -26.12 -5.79 1.90
C ASP A 155 -24.87 -5.82 2.78
N HIS A 156 -24.10 -4.75 2.71
CA HIS A 156 -22.94 -4.53 3.57
C HIS A 156 -23.06 -3.15 4.23
N LEU A 157 -23.39 -3.13 5.52
CA LEU A 157 -23.55 -1.90 6.32
C LEU A 157 -24.63 -0.94 5.76
N GLY A 158 -25.72 -1.47 5.26
CA GLY A 158 -26.80 -0.68 4.68
C GLY A 158 -26.49 -0.14 3.28
N THR A 159 -25.48 -0.70 2.62
CA THR A 159 -25.12 -0.39 1.23
C THR A 159 -25.04 -1.69 0.44
N GLU A 160 -25.74 -1.76 -0.68
CA GLU A 160 -25.63 -2.89 -1.59
C GLU A 160 -24.25 -2.86 -2.26
N ILE A 161 -23.52 -3.96 -2.12
CA ILE A 161 -22.23 -4.18 -2.79
C ILE A 161 -22.30 -5.45 -3.63
N THR A 162 -21.62 -5.43 -4.77
CA THR A 162 -21.49 -6.62 -5.62
C THR A 162 -20.25 -7.42 -5.19
N ILE A 163 -20.42 -8.74 -5.01
CA ILE A 163 -19.34 -9.72 -4.86
C ILE A 163 -19.24 -10.56 -6.13
N GLY A 164 -18.06 -11.15 -6.39
CA GLY A 164 -17.80 -11.85 -7.65
C GLY A 164 -17.41 -10.90 -8.76
N PHE A 165 -18.24 -10.71 -9.77
CA PHE A 165 -18.00 -9.80 -10.89
C PHE A 165 -18.88 -8.55 -10.85
N ILE A 166 -18.31 -7.41 -11.21
CA ILE A 166 -19.07 -6.19 -11.56
C ILE A 166 -19.03 -6.01 -13.07
N HIS A 167 -20.23 -5.90 -13.66
CA HIS A 167 -20.39 -5.44 -15.03
C HIS A 167 -20.40 -3.91 -15.06
N ARG A 168 -19.46 -3.31 -15.78
CA ARG A 168 -19.44 -1.87 -16.05
C ARG A 168 -19.31 -1.64 -17.54
N ASN A 169 -20.38 -1.21 -18.18
CA ASN A 169 -20.47 -1.01 -19.63
C ASN A 169 -20.10 -2.32 -20.38
N SER A 170 -19.10 -2.31 -21.23
CA SER A 170 -18.60 -3.48 -21.96
C SER A 170 -17.48 -4.24 -21.24
N SER A 171 -17.14 -3.89 -19.99
CA SER A 171 -16.03 -4.50 -19.26
C SER A 171 -16.49 -5.19 -17.97
N MET A 172 -15.88 -6.33 -17.67
CA MET A 172 -16.04 -7.03 -16.40
C MET A 172 -14.83 -6.78 -15.50
N GLN A 173 -15.06 -6.61 -14.21
CA GLN A 173 -14.03 -6.46 -13.20
C GLN A 173 -14.25 -7.45 -12.07
N LEU A 174 -13.21 -8.16 -11.67
CA LEU A 174 -13.25 -9.04 -10.51
C LEU A 174 -13.23 -8.21 -9.22
N VAL A 175 -14.26 -8.35 -8.42
CA VAL A 175 -14.33 -7.91 -7.02
C VAL A 175 -14.04 -9.07 -6.08
N GLY A 176 -14.43 -10.26 -6.51
CA GLY A 176 -14.29 -11.49 -5.74
C GLY A 176 -15.05 -11.44 -4.43
N VAL A 177 -14.39 -11.89 -3.36
CA VAL A 177 -14.93 -11.88 -1.99
C VAL A 177 -14.66 -10.56 -1.25
N THR A 178 -14.25 -9.50 -1.95
CA THR A 178 -13.92 -8.19 -1.34
C THR A 178 -15.00 -7.15 -1.58
N THR A 179 -14.82 -5.95 -1.06
CA THR A 179 -15.77 -4.84 -1.22
C THR A 179 -15.52 -3.98 -2.47
N GLY A 180 -14.51 -4.33 -3.29
CA GLY A 180 -14.24 -3.61 -4.54
C GLY A 180 -12.96 -4.05 -5.25
N PRO A 181 -12.84 -3.76 -6.57
CA PRO A 181 -11.68 -4.19 -7.39
C PRO A 181 -10.36 -3.62 -6.91
N SER A 182 -10.35 -2.40 -6.38
CA SER A 182 -9.15 -1.77 -5.83
C SER A 182 -8.67 -2.48 -4.56
N ASN A 183 -9.60 -2.94 -3.72
CA ASN A 183 -9.26 -3.60 -2.45
C ASN A 183 -8.61 -4.96 -2.67
N ILE A 184 -9.16 -5.78 -3.59
CA ILE A 184 -8.54 -7.07 -3.93
C ILE A 184 -7.17 -6.89 -4.59
N SER A 185 -7.04 -5.91 -5.51
CA SER A 185 -5.77 -5.65 -6.19
C SER A 185 -4.69 -5.18 -5.24
N GLU A 186 -5.02 -4.30 -4.31
CA GLU A 186 -4.10 -3.80 -3.29
C GLU A 186 -3.67 -4.91 -2.33
N LEU A 187 -4.61 -5.72 -1.86
CA LEU A 187 -4.31 -6.89 -1.03
C LEU A 187 -3.38 -7.87 -1.75
N CYS A 188 -3.67 -8.19 -3.01
CA CYS A 188 -2.85 -9.10 -3.82
C CYS A 188 -1.45 -8.51 -4.10
N MET A 189 -1.33 -7.20 -4.34
CA MET A 189 -0.04 -6.52 -4.48
C MET A 189 0.80 -6.65 -3.20
N LEU A 190 0.20 -6.41 -2.04
CA LEU A 190 0.87 -6.61 -0.75
C LEU A 190 1.22 -8.08 -0.51
N GLY A 191 0.35 -8.99 -0.96
CA GLY A 191 0.60 -10.43 -0.98
C GLY A 191 1.84 -10.80 -1.79
N ILE A 192 2.04 -10.23 -2.99
CA ILE A 192 3.24 -10.43 -3.81
C ILE A 192 4.50 -9.93 -3.08
N ILE A 193 4.42 -8.77 -2.41
CA ILE A 193 5.52 -8.24 -1.60
C ILE A 193 5.84 -9.19 -0.43
N ALA A 194 4.82 -9.70 0.25
CA ALA A 194 4.97 -10.66 1.35
C ALA A 194 5.59 -11.98 0.88
N VAL A 195 5.10 -12.53 -0.26
CA VAL A 195 5.66 -13.72 -0.92
C VAL A 195 7.14 -13.50 -1.24
N TRP A 196 7.47 -12.37 -1.86
CA TRP A 196 8.84 -12.03 -2.21
C TRP A 196 9.74 -11.95 -0.97
N TYR A 197 9.26 -11.32 0.12
CA TYR A 197 9.99 -11.24 1.39
C TYR A 197 10.25 -12.62 1.99
N LEU A 198 9.23 -13.50 2.05
CA LEU A 198 9.33 -14.86 2.59
C LEU A 198 10.24 -15.76 1.74
N PHE A 199 10.24 -15.58 0.41
CA PHE A 199 11.09 -16.32 -0.53
C PHE A 199 12.59 -16.06 -0.33
N HIS A 200 12.96 -14.80 0.01
CA HIS A 200 14.36 -14.39 0.12
C HIS A 200 14.96 -14.52 1.53
N LYS A 201 14.18 -14.95 2.51
CA LYS A 201 14.69 -15.13 3.88
C LYS A 201 15.35 -16.50 4.08
N PRO A 202 16.48 -16.57 4.82
CA PRO A 202 17.03 -17.84 5.30
C PRO A 202 15.96 -18.57 6.12
N ASN A 203 15.77 -19.85 5.87
CA ASN A 203 14.68 -20.64 6.46
C ASN A 203 13.28 -20.05 6.18
N GLY A 204 13.13 -19.44 5.01
CA GLY A 204 11.84 -18.98 4.50
C GLY A 204 10.99 -20.14 3.96
N MET A 205 9.93 -19.77 3.26
CA MET A 205 9.03 -20.71 2.61
C MET A 205 9.71 -21.42 1.42
N PRO A 206 9.38 -22.69 1.11
CA PRO A 206 9.82 -23.35 -0.10
C PRO A 206 9.54 -22.50 -1.36
N LYS A 207 10.40 -22.61 -2.36
CA LYS A 207 10.33 -21.72 -3.55
C LYS A 207 9.06 -21.94 -4.37
N TRP A 208 8.62 -23.20 -4.54
CA TRP A 208 7.48 -23.51 -5.38
C TRP A 208 6.14 -22.95 -4.88
N PRO A 209 5.78 -23.00 -3.56
CA PRO A 209 4.53 -22.37 -3.10
C PRO A 209 4.58 -20.85 -3.24
N CYS A 210 5.75 -20.22 -2.99
CA CYS A 210 5.92 -18.78 -3.20
C CYS A 210 5.67 -18.40 -4.66
N THR A 211 6.26 -19.13 -5.60
CA THR A 211 6.10 -18.85 -7.03
C THR A 211 4.66 -19.06 -7.47
N LEU A 212 4.04 -20.18 -7.08
CA LEU A 212 2.65 -20.48 -7.42
C LEU A 212 1.70 -19.39 -6.85
N THR A 213 1.86 -19.04 -5.58
CA THR A 213 1.04 -17.99 -4.97
C THR A 213 1.28 -16.63 -5.65
N GLY A 214 2.52 -16.28 -5.98
CA GLY A 214 2.82 -15.07 -6.72
C GLY A 214 2.11 -14.99 -8.07
N ILE A 215 2.05 -16.11 -8.80
CA ILE A 215 1.30 -16.23 -10.06
C ILE A 215 -0.19 -16.05 -9.82
N ILE A 216 -0.78 -16.74 -8.84
CA ILE A 216 -2.21 -16.63 -8.50
C ILE A 216 -2.58 -15.19 -8.15
N LEU A 217 -1.78 -14.52 -7.31
CA LEU A 217 -2.01 -13.13 -6.92
C LEU A 217 -1.92 -12.18 -8.12
N PHE A 218 -0.97 -12.40 -9.03
CA PHE A 218 -0.82 -11.58 -10.23
C PHE A 218 -2.02 -11.75 -11.20
N PHE A 219 -2.50 -12.98 -11.40
CA PHE A 219 -3.74 -13.25 -12.13
C PHE A 219 -4.92 -12.49 -11.49
N THR A 220 -5.09 -12.59 -10.18
CA THR A 220 -6.17 -11.89 -9.48
C THR A 220 -6.10 -10.36 -9.66
N ILE A 221 -4.89 -9.76 -9.67
CA ILE A 221 -4.71 -8.32 -9.95
C ILE A 221 -5.13 -7.99 -11.38
N ALA A 222 -4.78 -8.82 -12.34
CA ALA A 222 -5.14 -8.60 -13.75
C ALA A 222 -6.67 -8.68 -13.96
N ALA A 223 -7.33 -9.68 -13.38
CA ALA A 223 -8.79 -9.85 -13.43
C ALA A 223 -9.55 -8.69 -12.75
N ALA A 224 -9.01 -8.15 -11.66
CA ALA A 224 -9.62 -7.02 -10.96
C ALA A 224 -9.51 -5.70 -11.74
N ASN A 225 -8.62 -5.62 -12.74
CA ASN A 225 -8.47 -4.49 -13.66
C ASN A 225 -8.35 -3.12 -12.97
N ALA A 226 -7.54 -3.07 -11.89
CA ALA A 226 -7.32 -1.86 -11.09
C ALA A 226 -6.00 -1.17 -11.46
N TYR A 227 -6.09 0.03 -12.02
CA TYR A 227 -4.90 0.79 -12.45
C TYR A 227 -3.94 1.17 -11.31
N SER A 228 -4.44 1.34 -10.08
CA SER A 228 -3.58 1.64 -8.93
C SER A 228 -2.53 0.54 -8.70
N ALA A 229 -2.94 -0.73 -8.79
CA ALA A 229 -2.02 -1.85 -8.66
C ALA A 229 -1.01 -1.93 -9.83
N LEU A 230 -1.46 -1.69 -11.07
CA LEU A 230 -0.57 -1.64 -12.23
C LEU A 230 0.47 -0.52 -12.10
N MET A 231 0.04 0.69 -11.68
CA MET A 231 0.95 1.81 -11.42
C MET A 231 1.95 1.48 -10.31
N SER A 232 1.48 0.89 -9.22
CA SER A 232 2.33 0.47 -8.11
C SER A 232 3.39 -0.55 -8.51
N MET A 233 3.00 -1.59 -9.25
CA MET A 233 3.91 -2.62 -9.75
C MET A 233 4.92 -2.07 -10.75
N THR A 234 4.47 -1.21 -11.66
CA THR A 234 5.35 -0.55 -12.65
C THR A 234 6.37 0.35 -11.97
N ALA A 235 5.93 1.20 -11.03
CA ALA A 235 6.82 2.07 -10.25
C ALA A 235 7.82 1.25 -9.41
N PHE A 236 7.35 0.18 -8.77
CA PHE A 236 8.23 -0.76 -8.06
C PHE A 236 9.33 -1.31 -8.97
N ALA A 237 8.97 -1.84 -10.14
CA ALA A 237 9.90 -2.46 -11.08
C ALA A 237 10.92 -1.43 -11.61
N VAL A 238 10.46 -0.25 -12.03
CA VAL A 238 11.31 0.85 -12.52
C VAL A 238 12.29 1.30 -11.44
N LEU A 239 11.82 1.58 -10.25
CA LEU A 239 12.66 2.11 -9.17
C LEU A 239 13.61 1.06 -8.61
N LEU A 240 13.21 -0.22 -8.57
CA LEU A 240 14.10 -1.31 -8.23
C LEU A 240 15.30 -1.35 -9.20
N MET A 241 15.03 -1.31 -10.51
CA MET A 241 16.08 -1.31 -11.52
C MET A 241 16.96 -0.06 -11.45
N LEU A 242 16.38 1.11 -11.24
CA LEU A 242 17.11 2.36 -11.03
C LEU A 242 18.05 2.28 -9.82
N CYS A 243 17.54 1.90 -8.65
CA CYS A 243 18.32 1.86 -7.42
C CYS A 243 19.46 0.81 -7.49
N LEU A 244 19.19 -0.37 -8.07
CA LEU A 244 20.21 -1.41 -8.24
C LEU A 244 21.33 -0.97 -9.21
N ASN A 245 20.97 -0.27 -10.29
CA ASN A 245 21.94 0.23 -11.26
C ASN A 245 22.70 1.45 -10.74
N LEU A 246 22.02 2.37 -10.05
CA LEU A 246 22.68 3.51 -9.40
C LEU A 246 23.75 3.03 -8.42
N GLY A 247 23.43 2.07 -7.56
CA GLY A 247 24.39 1.48 -6.63
C GLY A 247 25.58 0.78 -7.32
N LYS A 248 25.40 0.25 -8.55
CA LYS A 248 26.50 -0.31 -9.36
C LYS A 248 27.34 0.80 -10.02
N ALA A 249 26.68 1.81 -10.61
CA ALA A 249 27.34 2.91 -11.31
C ALA A 249 28.27 3.69 -10.38
N MET A 250 27.82 3.96 -9.17
CA MET A 250 28.61 4.71 -8.17
C MET A 250 29.86 3.95 -7.67
N ARG A 251 29.88 2.62 -7.79
CA ARG A 251 31.01 1.78 -7.39
C ARG A 251 32.03 1.53 -8.52
N GLN A 252 31.64 1.76 -9.77
CA GLN A 252 32.48 1.49 -10.95
C GLN A 252 32.90 2.81 -11.58
N ASN A 253 34.04 3.38 -11.07
CA ASN A 253 34.64 4.60 -11.63
C ASN A 253 34.91 4.44 -13.14
N GLY A 254 34.33 5.29 -13.96
CA GLY A 254 34.71 5.47 -15.37
C GLY A 254 33.86 4.79 -16.47
N LYS A 255 32.82 4.02 -16.15
CA LYS A 255 31.99 3.34 -17.17
C LYS A 255 30.50 3.83 -17.19
N THR A 256 30.29 5.09 -16.86
CA THR A 256 28.93 5.66 -16.60
C THR A 256 27.98 5.53 -17.77
N ILE A 257 28.40 5.81 -19.02
CA ILE A 257 27.51 5.79 -20.20
C ILE A 257 27.00 4.36 -20.50
N ARG A 258 27.89 3.36 -20.44
CA ARG A 258 27.49 1.96 -20.67
C ARG A 258 26.55 1.45 -19.59
N LEU A 259 26.71 1.90 -18.34
CA LEU A 259 25.82 1.56 -17.23
C LEU A 259 24.46 2.24 -17.34
N VAL A 260 24.42 3.50 -17.79
CA VAL A 260 23.16 4.22 -18.07
C VAL A 260 22.38 3.52 -19.18
N GLY A 261 23.03 3.19 -20.31
CA GLY A 261 22.40 2.45 -21.39
C GLY A 261 21.82 1.11 -20.93
N LYS A 262 22.58 0.35 -20.12
CA LYS A 262 22.08 -0.90 -19.54
C LYS A 262 20.90 -0.69 -18.59
N ALA A 263 20.92 0.36 -17.78
CA ALA A 263 19.81 0.70 -16.88
C ALA A 263 18.53 1.02 -17.67
N VAL A 264 18.64 1.83 -18.73
CA VAL A 264 17.50 2.17 -19.60
C VAL A 264 16.88 0.91 -20.22
N VAL A 265 17.71 0.01 -20.77
CA VAL A 265 17.23 -1.26 -21.34
C VAL A 265 16.54 -2.12 -20.27
N GLN A 266 17.12 -2.24 -19.07
CA GLN A 266 16.50 -3.02 -17.99
C GLN A 266 15.19 -2.42 -17.49
N ILE A 267 15.08 -1.10 -17.42
CA ILE A 267 13.83 -0.40 -17.08
C ILE A 267 12.79 -0.63 -18.17
N GLY A 268 13.15 -0.45 -19.44
CA GLY A 268 12.26 -0.72 -20.56
C GLY A 268 11.74 -2.16 -20.54
N LEU A 269 12.62 -3.14 -20.33
CA LEU A 269 12.26 -4.54 -20.23
C LEU A 269 11.34 -4.80 -19.01
N ALA A 270 11.61 -4.21 -17.86
CA ALA A 270 10.77 -4.34 -16.67
C ALA A 270 9.35 -3.76 -16.91
N CYS A 271 9.26 -2.60 -17.59
CA CYS A 271 7.95 -2.04 -17.98
C CYS A 271 7.20 -2.97 -18.95
N VAL A 272 7.87 -3.49 -19.96
CA VAL A 272 7.27 -4.43 -20.92
C VAL A 272 6.79 -5.70 -20.22
N ILE A 273 7.56 -6.27 -19.29
CA ILE A 273 7.17 -7.46 -18.54
C ILE A 273 5.95 -7.18 -17.65
N VAL A 274 5.94 -6.06 -16.90
CA VAL A 274 4.83 -5.74 -15.99
C VAL A 274 3.57 -5.37 -16.78
N ILE A 275 3.67 -4.45 -17.72
CA ILE A 275 2.52 -3.94 -18.48
C ILE A 275 2.05 -4.99 -19.49
N GLY A 276 2.96 -5.56 -20.27
CA GLY A 276 2.64 -6.60 -21.26
C GLY A 276 2.15 -7.88 -20.59
N GLY A 277 2.75 -8.28 -19.46
CA GLY A 277 2.27 -9.41 -18.66
C GLY A 277 0.87 -9.18 -18.12
N TYR A 278 0.58 -7.98 -17.60
CA TYR A 278 -0.74 -7.62 -17.10
C TYR A 278 -1.82 -7.73 -18.19
N PHE A 279 -1.63 -7.11 -19.33
CA PHE A 279 -2.58 -7.18 -20.44
C PHE A 279 -2.63 -8.57 -21.08
N GLY A 280 -1.49 -9.28 -21.16
CA GLY A 280 -1.44 -10.66 -21.66
C GLY A 280 -2.26 -11.61 -20.78
N VAL A 281 -2.15 -11.48 -19.45
CA VAL A 281 -2.95 -12.26 -18.51
C VAL A 281 -4.44 -11.94 -18.65
N GLN A 282 -4.85 -10.67 -18.78
CA GLN A 282 -6.25 -10.32 -19.03
C GLN A 282 -6.84 -10.97 -20.28
N GLN A 283 -6.06 -11.08 -21.36
CA GLN A 283 -6.51 -11.79 -22.56
C GLN A 283 -6.68 -13.29 -22.31
N LEU A 284 -5.72 -13.91 -21.62
CA LEU A 284 -5.83 -15.34 -21.23
C LEU A 284 -7.05 -15.60 -20.35
N GLU A 285 -7.31 -14.75 -19.38
CA GLU A 285 -8.49 -14.82 -18.51
C GLU A 285 -9.79 -14.68 -19.31
N THR A 286 -9.84 -13.74 -20.24
CA THR A 286 -10.98 -13.53 -21.14
C THR A 286 -11.29 -14.81 -21.95
N VAL A 287 -10.25 -15.44 -22.51
CA VAL A 287 -10.42 -16.69 -23.28
C VAL A 287 -10.85 -17.85 -22.35
N ALA A 288 -10.21 -17.98 -21.19
CA ALA A 288 -10.53 -19.03 -20.24
C ALA A 288 -11.97 -18.96 -19.71
N ILE A 289 -12.42 -17.75 -19.33
CA ILE A 289 -13.78 -17.54 -18.84
C ILE A 289 -14.80 -17.84 -19.92
N ASN A 290 -14.60 -17.34 -21.14
CA ASN A 290 -15.52 -17.60 -22.24
C ASN A 290 -15.59 -19.10 -22.57
N GLY A 291 -14.46 -19.82 -22.51
CA GLY A 291 -14.43 -21.28 -22.70
C GLY A 291 -15.21 -22.03 -21.61
N VAL A 292 -15.01 -21.66 -20.33
CA VAL A 292 -15.73 -22.29 -19.21
C VAL A 292 -17.24 -21.99 -19.29
N GLN A 293 -17.61 -20.75 -19.60
CA GLN A 293 -19.03 -20.37 -19.75
C GLN A 293 -19.69 -21.11 -20.90
N GLN A 294 -19.00 -21.32 -22.03
CA GLN A 294 -19.51 -22.09 -23.13
C GLN A 294 -19.80 -23.55 -22.70
N ILE A 295 -18.91 -24.20 -21.96
CA ILE A 295 -19.11 -25.55 -21.44
C ILE A 295 -20.32 -25.61 -20.49
N ILE A 296 -20.41 -24.66 -19.57
CA ILE A 296 -21.56 -24.61 -18.61
C ILE A 296 -22.88 -24.38 -19.35
N TYR A 297 -22.86 -23.63 -20.44
CA TYR A 297 -24.07 -23.32 -21.23
C TYR A 297 -24.50 -24.52 -22.11
N GLU A 298 -23.54 -25.27 -22.66
CA GLU A 298 -23.81 -26.50 -23.43
C GLU A 298 -24.41 -27.61 -22.56
N ASP A 299 -24.09 -27.66 -21.25
CA ASP A 299 -24.66 -28.62 -20.27
C ASP A 299 -26.09 -28.26 -19.79
N GLY A 300 -26.78 -27.29 -20.40
CA GLY A 300 -28.20 -27.07 -20.24
C GLY A 300 -28.62 -26.18 -19.04
N ASN A 301 -27.69 -25.58 -18.33
CA ASN A 301 -27.96 -24.60 -17.27
C ASN A 301 -28.20 -23.19 -17.85
N GLN A 302 -29.38 -22.97 -18.42
CA GLN A 302 -29.75 -21.63 -18.90
C GLN A 302 -29.98 -20.67 -17.72
N THR A 303 -29.23 -19.57 -17.70
CA THR A 303 -29.50 -18.47 -16.75
C THR A 303 -30.84 -17.80 -17.10
N PRO A 304 -31.80 -17.74 -16.19
CA PRO A 304 -33.11 -17.13 -16.51
C PRO A 304 -32.94 -15.65 -16.87
N GLY A 305 -33.39 -15.26 -18.06
CA GLY A 305 -33.51 -13.86 -18.47
C GLY A 305 -32.75 -13.41 -19.74
N GLN A 306 -32.06 -14.30 -20.46
CA GLN A 306 -31.43 -13.96 -21.75
C GLN A 306 -32.22 -14.46 -22.96
N PRO A 307 -32.52 -13.59 -23.95
CA PRO A 307 -33.41 -13.93 -25.08
C PRO A 307 -32.80 -14.83 -26.15
N ASP A 308 -31.50 -14.92 -26.31
CA ASP A 308 -30.89 -15.44 -27.55
C ASP A 308 -29.98 -16.69 -27.42
N GLY A 309 -30.06 -17.45 -26.36
CA GLY A 309 -29.37 -18.76 -26.27
C GLY A 309 -27.84 -18.80 -26.46
N GLN A 310 -27.18 -17.64 -26.51
CA GLN A 310 -25.73 -17.53 -26.56
C GLN A 310 -25.15 -17.11 -25.20
N PRO A 311 -24.04 -17.72 -24.75
CA PRO A 311 -23.37 -17.30 -23.52
C PRO A 311 -22.92 -15.83 -23.65
N PRO A 312 -23.04 -15.02 -22.58
CA PRO A 312 -22.60 -13.64 -22.60
C PRO A 312 -21.11 -13.57 -22.87
N LYS A 313 -20.70 -12.89 -23.95
CA LYS A 313 -19.30 -12.72 -24.26
C LYS A 313 -18.65 -11.80 -23.24
N VAL A 314 -17.82 -12.38 -22.37
CA VAL A 314 -17.08 -11.69 -21.33
C VAL A 314 -15.81 -11.06 -21.92
N THR A 315 -15.53 -9.82 -21.63
CA THR A 315 -14.27 -9.16 -21.99
C THR A 315 -13.70 -8.49 -20.75
N ILE A 316 -12.56 -9.00 -20.25
CA ILE A 316 -11.81 -8.35 -19.19
C ILE A 316 -10.91 -7.27 -19.79
N THR A 317 -11.52 -6.25 -20.37
CA THR A 317 -10.80 -5.09 -20.90
C THR A 317 -11.54 -3.84 -20.47
N ARG A 318 -10.81 -2.83 -20.03
CA ARG A 318 -11.38 -1.53 -19.74
C ARG A 318 -11.14 -0.61 -20.91
N ASP A 319 -12.20 0.01 -21.39
CA ASP A 319 -12.06 1.09 -22.37
C ASP A 319 -11.38 2.30 -21.67
N VAL A 320 -10.10 2.45 -21.96
CA VAL A 320 -9.22 3.47 -21.33
C VAL A 320 -9.65 4.88 -21.74
N ALA A 321 -10.25 5.02 -22.94
CA ALA A 321 -10.52 6.32 -23.51
C ALA A 321 -11.71 7.06 -22.87
N THR A 322 -12.72 6.32 -22.42
CA THR A 322 -14.00 6.94 -22.01
C THR A 322 -14.13 7.15 -20.49
N SER A 323 -13.47 6.37 -19.64
CA SER A 323 -13.78 6.38 -18.21
C SER A 323 -12.78 7.09 -17.30
N ALA A 324 -11.52 7.25 -17.69
CA ALA A 324 -10.48 7.73 -16.78
C ALA A 324 -10.21 9.24 -16.86
N ASN A 325 -10.24 9.82 -18.05
CA ASN A 325 -9.75 11.19 -18.25
C ASN A 325 -10.79 12.29 -17.96
N GLY A 326 -12.09 12.04 -18.13
CA GLY A 326 -13.12 13.06 -17.94
C GLY A 326 -13.49 13.28 -16.47
N VAL A 327 -13.78 12.22 -15.74
CA VAL A 327 -14.31 12.32 -14.36
C VAL A 327 -13.23 12.72 -13.37
N ARG A 328 -12.06 12.04 -13.38
CA ARG A 328 -10.99 12.33 -12.42
C ARG A 328 -10.42 13.73 -12.56
N SER A 329 -10.20 14.20 -13.78
CA SER A 329 -9.73 15.57 -14.01
C SER A 329 -10.71 16.61 -13.48
N SER A 330 -12.02 16.35 -13.61
CA SER A 330 -13.06 17.20 -13.04
C SER A 330 -13.07 17.15 -11.52
N ILE A 331 -12.96 15.95 -10.89
CA ILE A 331 -12.84 15.80 -9.45
C ILE A 331 -11.61 16.56 -8.92
N TRP A 332 -10.46 16.44 -9.58
CA TRP A 332 -9.23 17.11 -9.17
C TRP A 332 -9.35 18.63 -9.29
N ARG A 333 -9.96 19.13 -10.34
CA ARG A 333 -10.22 20.57 -10.51
C ARG A 333 -11.11 21.11 -9.41
N GLU A 334 -12.19 20.42 -9.07
CA GLU A 334 -13.07 20.82 -7.96
C GLU A 334 -12.36 20.69 -6.60
N GLY A 335 -11.51 19.66 -6.41
CA GLY A 335 -10.65 19.52 -5.24
C GLY A 335 -9.68 20.69 -5.06
N ILE A 336 -9.07 21.19 -6.16
CA ILE A 336 -8.20 22.36 -6.13
C ILE A 336 -8.99 23.63 -5.78
N LYS A 337 -10.22 23.80 -6.29
CA LYS A 337 -11.09 24.91 -5.92
C LYS A 337 -11.46 24.86 -4.42
N LEU A 338 -11.78 23.64 -3.91
CA LEU A 338 -12.08 23.44 -2.50
C LEU A 338 -10.87 23.81 -1.62
N PHE A 339 -9.65 23.43 -2.02
CA PHE A 339 -8.43 23.85 -1.33
C PHE A 339 -8.23 25.36 -1.40
N ALA A 340 -8.44 26.00 -2.54
CA ALA A 340 -8.28 27.46 -2.67
C ALA A 340 -9.24 28.24 -1.76
N ALA A 341 -10.46 27.72 -1.57
CA ALA A 341 -11.44 28.28 -0.64
C ALA A 341 -11.08 28.02 0.83
N HIS A 342 -10.38 26.91 1.12
CA HIS A 342 -10.05 26.48 2.49
C HIS A 342 -8.56 26.09 2.62
N PRO A 343 -7.62 27.02 2.56
CA PRO A 343 -6.17 26.74 2.54
C PRO A 343 -5.64 26.10 3.83
N LEU A 344 -6.38 26.21 4.94
CA LEU A 344 -6.08 25.50 6.19
C LEU A 344 -6.66 24.07 6.25
N GLY A 345 -7.36 23.64 5.18
CA GLY A 345 -7.96 22.33 5.05
C GLY A 345 -9.39 22.24 5.54
N VAL A 346 -10.10 21.19 5.04
CA VAL A 346 -11.51 20.92 5.38
C VAL A 346 -11.70 19.68 6.24
N THR A 347 -10.64 18.97 6.59
CA THR A 347 -10.60 17.61 7.12
C THR A 347 -11.03 16.53 6.12
N ASN A 348 -10.61 15.28 6.34
CA ASN A 348 -10.86 14.22 5.37
C ASN A 348 -12.34 13.83 5.25
N SER A 349 -13.10 13.81 6.35
CA SER A 349 -14.53 13.47 6.34
C SER A 349 -15.41 14.55 5.70
N ASN A 350 -14.89 15.77 5.53
CA ASN A 350 -15.61 16.92 4.98
C ASN A 350 -15.27 17.18 3.51
N ILE A 351 -14.41 16.36 2.90
CA ILE A 351 -14.19 16.42 1.47
C ILE A 351 -15.47 16.04 0.75
N SER A 352 -16.04 16.97 0.01
CA SER A 352 -17.18 16.78 -0.84
C SER A 352 -17.03 17.66 -2.08
N VAL A 353 -17.00 17.03 -3.24
CA VAL A 353 -16.93 17.72 -4.53
C VAL A 353 -18.06 17.24 -5.45
N LYS A 354 -18.79 18.18 -6.02
CA LYS A 354 -19.85 17.89 -6.97
C LYS A 354 -19.31 17.94 -8.39
N VAL A 355 -19.51 16.88 -9.12
CA VAL A 355 -19.06 16.78 -10.54
C VAL A 355 -20.23 16.32 -11.39
N PHE A 356 -20.54 17.08 -12.41
CA PHE A 356 -21.52 16.71 -13.41
C PHE A 356 -20.94 15.63 -14.33
N TYR A 357 -21.56 14.44 -14.33
CA TYR A 357 -21.19 13.35 -15.21
C TYR A 357 -22.42 12.56 -15.63
N GLY A 358 -23.22 13.17 -16.52
CA GLY A 358 -24.44 12.55 -17.04
C GLY A 358 -25.57 12.34 -16.03
N VAL A 359 -25.27 12.46 -14.73
CA VAL A 359 -26.21 12.46 -13.61
C VAL A 359 -26.04 13.78 -12.87
N PRO A 360 -27.11 14.56 -12.66
CA PRO A 360 -27.04 15.82 -11.95
C PRO A 360 -26.52 15.60 -10.52
N ASP A 361 -25.58 16.42 -10.07
CA ASP A 361 -25.16 16.54 -8.66
C ASP A 361 -24.58 15.29 -7.97
N TYR A 362 -23.83 14.45 -8.70
CA TYR A 362 -23.14 13.35 -8.03
C TYR A 362 -22.02 13.89 -7.12
N GLU A 363 -22.11 13.56 -5.83
CA GLU A 363 -21.19 13.99 -4.79
C GLU A 363 -20.07 12.98 -4.61
N TYR A 364 -18.82 13.39 -4.84
CA TYR A 364 -17.62 12.59 -4.60
C TYR A 364 -16.98 12.97 -3.26
N ARG A 365 -16.83 11.98 -2.37
CA ARG A 365 -16.15 12.13 -1.06
C ARG A 365 -14.70 11.65 -1.09
N ASN A 366 -14.22 11.23 -2.24
CA ASN A 366 -12.86 10.80 -2.48
C ASN A 366 -12.33 11.49 -3.74
N LEU A 367 -11.20 12.16 -3.63
CA LEU A 367 -10.57 12.83 -4.78
C LEU A 367 -9.81 11.87 -5.70
N HIS A 368 -9.70 10.59 -5.35
CA HIS A 368 -8.95 9.59 -6.10
C HIS A 368 -7.51 10.04 -6.44
N ASN A 369 -6.89 10.78 -5.53
CA ASN A 369 -5.51 11.22 -5.56
C ASN A 369 -5.07 11.51 -4.12
N GLY A 370 -4.19 10.67 -3.58
CA GLY A 370 -3.79 10.73 -2.18
C GLY A 370 -3.06 12.03 -1.80
N TYR A 371 -2.32 12.60 -2.74
CA TYR A 371 -1.59 13.86 -2.50
C TYR A 371 -2.54 15.06 -2.47
N LEU A 372 -3.49 15.11 -3.41
CA LEU A 372 -4.52 16.14 -3.43
C LEU A 372 -5.46 16.01 -2.22
N THR A 373 -5.82 14.78 -1.87
CA THR A 373 -6.61 14.49 -0.66
C THR A 373 -5.88 14.98 0.59
N LEU A 374 -4.58 14.71 0.70
CA LEU A 374 -3.76 15.19 1.81
C LEU A 374 -3.74 16.73 1.88
N LEU A 375 -3.54 17.40 0.73
CA LEU A 375 -3.53 18.86 0.64
C LEU A 375 -4.88 19.46 1.06
N VAL A 376 -5.98 18.95 0.51
CA VAL A 376 -7.34 19.45 0.79
C VAL A 376 -7.75 19.16 2.23
N ALA A 377 -7.43 17.97 2.75
CA ALA A 377 -7.82 17.58 4.09
C ALA A 377 -7.04 18.30 5.18
N SER A 378 -5.69 18.36 5.06
CA SER A 378 -4.81 18.88 6.13
C SER A 378 -4.36 20.33 5.91
N GLY A 379 -4.72 20.92 4.78
CA GLY A 379 -4.28 22.26 4.41
C GLY A 379 -2.80 22.33 4.03
N VAL A 380 -2.34 23.54 3.70
CA VAL A 380 -0.99 23.81 3.21
C VAL A 380 0.09 23.42 4.23
N ILE A 381 -0.11 23.68 5.52
CA ILE A 381 0.90 23.43 6.56
C ILE A 381 1.10 21.93 6.75
N GLY A 382 0.00 21.16 6.90
CA GLY A 382 0.08 19.70 7.03
C GLY A 382 0.66 19.05 5.79
N PHE A 383 0.26 19.49 4.61
CA PHE A 383 0.81 18.99 3.34
C PHE A 383 2.32 19.24 3.25
N LEU A 384 2.77 20.49 3.50
CA LEU A 384 4.20 20.83 3.43
C LEU A 384 5.02 20.07 4.47
N ALA A 385 4.49 19.80 5.67
CA ALA A 385 5.18 19.00 6.67
C ALA A 385 5.47 17.59 6.15
N VAL A 386 4.48 16.89 5.58
CA VAL A 386 4.66 15.53 5.04
C VAL A 386 5.56 15.52 3.80
N MET A 387 5.38 16.50 2.90
CA MET A 387 6.21 16.57 1.68
C MET A 387 7.67 16.91 2.01
N SER A 388 7.93 17.82 2.96
CA SER A 388 9.28 18.13 3.42
C SER A 388 9.95 16.92 4.06
N PHE A 389 9.23 16.17 4.91
CA PHE A 389 9.69 14.90 5.42
C PHE A 389 10.09 13.96 4.27
N GLY A 390 9.20 13.74 3.29
CA GLY A 390 9.46 12.82 2.18
C GLY A 390 10.69 13.22 1.35
N ILE A 391 10.81 14.50 1.01
CA ILE A 391 11.96 15.03 0.23
C ILE A 391 13.27 14.87 1.01
N LEU A 392 13.32 15.31 2.26
CA LEU A 392 14.54 15.21 3.07
C LEU A 392 14.94 13.76 3.36
N PHE A 393 13.94 12.90 3.59
CA PHE A 393 14.15 11.46 3.75
C PHE A 393 14.75 10.86 2.47
N LEU A 394 14.16 11.14 1.31
CA LEU A 394 14.66 10.67 0.02
C LEU A 394 16.09 11.14 -0.25
N ILE A 395 16.40 12.42 -0.04
CA ILE A 395 17.76 12.96 -0.20
C ILE A 395 18.75 12.19 0.70
N ARG A 396 18.39 11.91 1.94
CA ARG A 396 19.25 11.16 2.87
C ARG A 396 19.45 9.71 2.41
N VAL A 397 18.39 9.06 1.94
CA VAL A 397 18.43 7.70 1.38
C VAL A 397 19.34 7.63 0.16
N LEU A 398 19.19 8.55 -0.79
CA LEU A 398 20.03 8.61 -1.98
C LEU A 398 21.49 8.87 -1.63
N ARG A 399 21.78 9.81 -0.72
CA ARG A 399 23.15 10.06 -0.22
C ARG A 399 23.76 8.81 0.44
N TYR A 400 22.96 8.04 1.17
CA TYR A 400 23.44 6.79 1.76
C TYR A 400 23.76 5.74 0.69
N LEU A 401 22.86 5.54 -0.29
CA LEU A 401 23.06 4.60 -1.40
C LEU A 401 24.32 4.93 -2.20
N CYS A 402 24.58 6.23 -2.45
CA CYS A 402 25.78 6.70 -3.15
C CYS A 402 27.07 6.40 -2.38
N LYS A 403 27.02 6.40 -1.04
CA LYS A 403 28.19 6.20 -0.18
C LYS A 403 28.34 4.79 0.38
N CYS A 404 27.34 3.94 0.19
CA CYS A 404 27.31 2.59 0.74
C CYS A 404 28.19 1.64 -0.08
N THR A 405 29.20 1.05 0.57
CA THR A 405 30.09 0.05 -0.03
C THR A 405 29.59 -1.38 0.13
N ASP A 406 28.73 -1.62 1.12
CA ASP A 406 28.15 -2.93 1.41
C ASP A 406 27.05 -3.27 0.38
N ARG A 407 27.35 -4.28 -0.45
CA ARG A 407 26.49 -4.70 -1.55
C ARG A 407 25.14 -5.23 -1.09
N GLU A 408 25.11 -6.00 0.00
CA GLU A 408 23.87 -6.60 0.48
C GLU A 408 22.95 -5.55 1.12
N LYS A 409 23.52 -4.63 1.91
CA LYS A 409 22.75 -3.49 2.45
C LYS A 409 22.20 -2.60 1.34
N CYS A 410 22.99 -2.32 0.30
CA CYS A 410 22.51 -1.55 -0.85
C CYS A 410 21.36 -2.26 -1.58
N LYS A 411 21.47 -3.57 -1.79
CA LYS A 411 20.41 -4.37 -2.42
C LYS A 411 19.13 -4.37 -1.57
N GLN A 412 19.27 -4.64 -0.28
CA GLN A 412 18.14 -4.60 0.66
C GLN A 412 17.45 -3.23 0.65
N LEU A 413 18.23 -2.15 0.74
CA LEU A 413 17.71 -0.78 0.72
C LEU A 413 17.01 -0.45 -0.59
N SER A 414 17.59 -0.86 -1.74
CA SER A 414 16.98 -0.66 -3.07
C SER A 414 15.60 -1.29 -3.16
N VAL A 415 15.42 -2.49 -2.64
CA VAL A 415 14.13 -3.17 -2.62
C VAL A 415 13.13 -2.45 -1.72
N LEU A 416 13.52 -2.09 -0.51
CA LEU A 416 12.64 -1.38 0.43
C LEU A 416 12.16 -0.05 -0.15
N ILE A 417 13.06 0.72 -0.79
CA ILE A 417 12.72 1.97 -1.48
C ILE A 417 11.75 1.72 -2.62
N ALA A 418 12.01 0.71 -3.45
CA ALA A 418 11.15 0.39 -4.58
C ALA A 418 9.73 0.00 -4.12
N VAL A 419 9.59 -0.76 -3.03
CA VAL A 419 8.27 -1.09 -2.46
C VAL A 419 7.55 0.16 -1.95
N CYS A 420 8.23 1.01 -1.17
CA CYS A 420 7.63 2.25 -0.68
C CYS A 420 7.19 3.15 -1.84
N ALA A 421 8.01 3.27 -2.86
CA ALA A 421 7.71 4.09 -4.02
C ALA A 421 6.58 3.49 -4.88
N GLY A 422 6.49 2.17 -4.98
CA GLY A 422 5.34 1.50 -5.61
C GLY A 422 4.03 1.84 -4.90
N ILE A 423 3.99 1.73 -3.56
CA ILE A 423 2.80 2.13 -2.78
C ILE A 423 2.47 3.61 -3.03
N LEU A 424 3.46 4.51 -2.92
CA LEU A 424 3.25 5.95 -3.12
C LEU A 424 2.81 6.31 -4.55
N ALA A 425 3.25 5.57 -5.57
CA ALA A 425 2.80 5.77 -6.94
C ALA A 425 1.32 5.36 -7.13
N GLY A 426 0.88 4.29 -6.47
CA GLY A 426 -0.54 3.90 -6.47
C GLY A 426 -1.45 5.00 -5.91
N GLU A 427 -0.94 5.81 -4.99
CA GLU A 427 -1.68 6.92 -4.38
C GLU A 427 -1.95 8.11 -5.33
N LEU A 428 -1.30 8.15 -6.48
CA LEU A 428 -1.64 9.14 -7.52
C LEU A 428 -3.05 8.93 -8.08
N VAL A 429 -3.61 7.74 -7.91
CA VAL A 429 -4.94 7.37 -8.45
C VAL A 429 -5.85 6.70 -7.41
N ASN A 430 -5.48 6.73 -6.14
CA ASN A 430 -6.20 6.07 -5.06
C ASN A 430 -6.41 7.01 -3.85
N GLY A 431 -6.29 6.49 -2.62
CA GLY A 431 -6.64 7.11 -1.34
C GLY A 431 -5.65 8.14 -0.79
N CYS A 432 -5.42 8.11 0.52
CA CYS A 432 -4.51 9.03 1.21
C CYS A 432 -3.65 8.27 2.22
N PHE A 433 -2.36 8.15 1.92
CA PHE A 433 -1.37 7.36 2.68
C PHE A 433 -1.05 7.86 4.11
N VAL A 434 -1.68 8.94 4.53
CA VAL A 434 -1.51 9.52 5.87
C VAL A 434 -2.79 9.42 6.70
N LEU A 435 -3.93 9.81 6.12
CA LEU A 435 -5.18 10.01 6.87
C LEU A 435 -6.12 8.79 6.84
N TRP A 436 -5.87 7.82 5.96
CA TRP A 436 -6.72 6.65 5.84
C TRP A 436 -6.14 5.46 6.60
N ARG A 437 -7.04 4.60 7.06
CA ARG A 437 -6.70 3.32 7.67
C ARG A 437 -6.64 2.28 6.56
N ASN A 438 -5.43 1.90 6.17
CA ASN A 438 -5.22 0.95 5.09
C ASN A 438 -3.99 0.09 5.38
N LEU A 439 -4.02 -1.17 4.93
CA LEU A 439 -2.96 -2.15 5.12
C LEU A 439 -1.64 -1.72 4.46
N ALA A 440 -1.72 -1.15 3.24
CA ALA A 440 -0.55 -0.65 2.51
C ALA A 440 0.16 0.47 3.29
N TYR A 441 -0.57 1.27 4.06
CA TYR A 441 0.04 2.37 4.81
C TYR A 441 0.75 1.89 6.08
N ILE A 442 0.25 0.84 6.76
CA ILE A 442 1.02 0.17 7.81
C ILE A 442 2.34 -0.35 7.22
N ALA A 443 2.27 -1.05 6.09
CA ALA A 443 3.46 -1.56 5.41
C ALA A 443 4.41 -0.41 5.02
N LEU A 444 3.90 0.68 4.41
CA LEU A 444 4.67 1.86 4.02
C LEU A 444 5.45 2.44 5.21
N TRP A 445 4.75 2.75 6.32
CA TRP A 445 5.38 3.41 7.46
C TRP A 445 6.35 2.52 8.22
N LEU A 446 6.10 1.21 8.31
CA LEU A 446 7.06 0.24 8.85
C LEU A 446 8.30 0.13 7.97
N LEU A 447 8.15 0.08 6.64
CA LEU A 447 9.26 0.00 5.70
C LEU A 447 10.09 1.30 5.70
N LEU A 448 9.46 2.47 5.78
CA LEU A 448 10.17 3.75 5.96
C LEU A 448 10.95 3.75 7.29
N GLY A 449 10.36 3.24 8.38
CA GLY A 449 11.05 3.05 9.66
C GLY A 449 12.23 2.08 9.56
N GLN A 450 12.09 0.98 8.82
CA GLN A 450 13.17 0.03 8.55
C GLN A 450 14.33 0.69 7.79
N ILE A 451 14.01 1.44 6.73
CA ILE A 451 15.00 2.21 5.95
C ILE A 451 15.73 3.20 6.87
N CYS A 452 14.98 3.94 7.69
CA CYS A 452 15.54 4.89 8.65
C CYS A 452 16.51 4.21 9.62
N GLY A 453 16.17 3.03 10.13
CA GLY A 453 17.02 2.23 11.00
C GLY A 453 18.34 1.80 10.32
N ILE A 454 18.27 1.34 9.06
CA ILE A 454 19.46 0.95 8.27
C ILE A 454 20.41 2.14 8.07
N ILE A 455 19.87 3.31 7.75
CA ILE A 455 20.65 4.52 7.46
C ILE A 455 21.28 5.12 8.73
N ALA A 456 20.64 4.93 9.88
CA ALA A 456 21.08 5.47 11.17
C ALA A 456 22.20 4.63 11.82
N GLN A 457 22.45 3.39 11.37
CA GLN A 457 23.52 2.57 11.92
C GLN A 457 24.88 3.25 11.66
N PRO A 458 25.74 3.40 12.70
CA PRO A 458 27.08 3.89 12.49
C PRO A 458 27.81 2.96 11.52
N LYS A 459 28.63 3.53 10.63
CA LYS A 459 29.51 2.73 9.77
C LYS A 459 30.32 1.84 10.70
N THR A 460 30.17 0.53 10.58
CA THR A 460 31.03 -0.43 11.25
C THR A 460 32.47 -0.03 10.92
N GLN A 461 33.20 0.49 11.91
CA GLN A 461 34.65 0.67 11.76
C GLN A 461 35.17 -0.69 11.29
N LYS A 462 35.88 -0.69 10.16
CA LYS A 462 36.74 -1.82 9.81
C LYS A 462 37.55 -2.11 11.07
N ILE A 463 37.27 -3.24 11.70
CA ILE A 463 38.21 -3.79 12.66
C ILE A 463 39.44 -4.02 11.84
N ASP A 464 40.44 -3.12 11.99
CA ASP A 464 41.76 -3.31 11.40
C ASP A 464 42.20 -4.71 11.83
N ALA A 465 42.38 -5.58 10.84
CA ALA A 465 42.96 -6.89 11.06
C ALA A 465 44.25 -6.68 11.87
N PRO A 466 44.49 -7.44 12.95
CA PRO A 466 45.68 -7.28 13.74
C PRO A 466 46.85 -7.38 12.79
N LYS A 467 47.69 -6.30 12.71
CA LYS A 467 48.93 -6.33 12.02
C LYS A 467 49.69 -7.57 12.50
N LYS A 468 49.87 -8.55 11.61
CA LYS A 468 50.76 -9.67 11.87
C LYS A 468 52.07 -9.07 12.33
N ALA A 469 52.39 -9.26 13.59
CA ALA A 469 53.73 -9.02 14.10
C ALA A 469 54.72 -9.85 13.24
N GLN A 470 55.60 -9.14 12.56
CA GLN A 470 56.75 -9.75 11.91
C GLN A 470 57.76 -10.18 12.95
#